data_0ce20a030a2679c690d101c4cf2cbfb5
#
_entry.id   0ce20a030a2679c690d101c4cf2cbfb5
#
_cell.length_a   1.000
_cell.length_b   1.000
_cell.length_c   1.000
_cell.angle_alpha   90.00
_cell.angle_beta   90.00
_cell.angle_gamma   90.00
#
_symmetry.space_group_name_H-M   'P 1'
#
loop_
_entity.id
_entity.type
_entity.pdbx_description
1 polymer ?
#
loop_
_entity_poly.entity_id
_entity_poly.type
_entity_poly.pdbx_seq_one_letter_code
_entity_poly.pdbx_strand_id
1 'polypeptide(L)'
;MARNKYDVDEVLEDKFDLNQLKRLLAYLIPYRKRFVSVGFMMLSASAFTMLIPQFFQKVMDVCIPNKDMKGIAFYSFLTLLAAFYSAFSLRYKIKYTNQIGQQIIHDMRYDIFEHLQELPFSYYDDRPHGKIQVRVVNYVNSISDLLSNGILNTITDLCNLVFIIVFMLILNVRLTLVCLCGVPILSIVIVVIKKKQRTAWQVQSNKQSNLNAYIAESINGIRVTQSFVREDVNSGIFNNLSGSYRKSWMRAVMFNFTMGPSIDIISIITTAAIYVLGVSWMINGETGITVGVLVAFTAYIGRFWAPINTLAGFYNSLL
;
A
#
# COMPACT_ATOMS: atom_id res chain seq x y z
N MET A 1 -3.30 37.77 28.50
CA MET A 1 -2.69 36.43 28.32
C MET A 1 -3.46 35.74 27.20
N ALA A 2 -2.87 35.61 26.03
CA ALA A 2 -3.47 34.89 24.92
C ALA A 2 -3.59 33.42 25.31
N ARG A 3 -4.81 32.92 25.42
CA ARG A 3 -5.12 31.51 25.68
C ARG A 3 -4.64 30.74 24.46
N ASN A 4 -3.54 29.99 24.58
CA ASN A 4 -3.08 29.11 23.53
C ASN A 4 -4.25 28.20 23.16
N LYS A 5 -4.82 28.38 21.99
CA LYS A 5 -5.87 27.52 21.44
C LYS A 5 -5.24 26.20 20.96
N TYR A 6 -4.87 25.33 21.91
CA TYR A 6 -4.41 23.96 21.58
C TYR A 6 -5.53 23.06 21.06
N ASP A 7 -6.81 23.49 21.23
CA ASP A 7 -8.02 22.73 20.88
C ASP A 7 -8.58 23.05 19.50
N VAL A 8 -7.99 23.95 18.75
CA VAL A 8 -8.41 24.19 17.37
C VAL A 8 -7.58 23.26 16.49
N ASP A 9 -8.11 22.09 16.21
CA ASP A 9 -7.72 21.33 15.02
C ASP A 9 -7.91 22.28 13.84
N GLU A 10 -6.82 22.61 13.15
CA GLU A 10 -6.93 23.25 11.84
C GLU A 10 -7.75 22.29 10.98
N VAL A 11 -9.03 22.60 10.80
CA VAL A 11 -9.87 21.91 9.84
C VAL A 11 -9.14 22.06 8.52
N LEU A 12 -8.72 20.95 7.92
CA LEU A 12 -8.22 20.94 6.55
C LEU A 12 -9.37 21.37 5.66
N GLU A 13 -9.55 22.68 5.49
CA GLU A 13 -10.64 23.27 4.69
C GLU A 13 -10.45 23.04 3.20
N ASP A 14 -9.24 22.68 2.78
CA ASP A 14 -8.93 22.51 1.38
C ASP A 14 -9.14 21.06 0.93
N LYS A 15 -10.14 20.90 0.05
CA LYS A 15 -10.27 19.70 -0.79
C LYS A 15 -8.97 19.52 -1.55
N PHE A 16 -8.55 18.27 -1.72
CA PHE A 16 -7.41 17.87 -2.54
C PHE A 16 -7.36 18.70 -3.84
N ASP A 17 -6.36 19.57 -3.97
CA ASP A 17 -6.18 20.42 -5.13
C ASP A 17 -5.12 19.81 -6.07
N LEU A 18 -5.54 19.55 -7.32
CA LEU A 18 -4.66 19.06 -8.38
C LEU A 18 -3.46 20.00 -8.65
N ASN A 19 -3.59 21.30 -8.40
CA ASN A 19 -2.50 22.25 -8.53
C ASN A 19 -1.40 22.01 -7.49
N GLN A 20 -1.77 21.65 -6.26
CA GLN A 20 -0.81 21.28 -5.21
C GLN A 20 -0.04 20.03 -5.62
N LEU A 21 -0.74 19.00 -6.13
CA LEU A 21 -0.09 17.80 -6.65
C LEU A 21 0.89 18.11 -7.78
N LYS A 22 0.53 19.00 -8.71
CA LYS A 22 1.41 19.43 -9.80
C LYS A 22 2.68 20.12 -9.29
N ARG A 23 2.57 20.95 -8.26
CA ARG A 23 3.73 21.58 -7.59
C ARG A 23 4.64 20.54 -6.92
N LEU A 24 4.04 19.55 -6.25
CA LEU A 24 4.80 18.44 -5.63
C LEU A 24 5.51 17.59 -6.68
N LEU A 25 4.85 17.31 -7.81
CA LEU A 25 5.46 16.57 -8.93
C LEU A 25 6.64 17.31 -9.56
N ALA A 26 6.72 18.64 -9.42
CA ALA A 26 7.85 19.41 -9.90
C ALA A 26 9.18 18.97 -9.25
N TYR A 27 9.19 18.55 -8.00
CA TYR A 27 10.37 18.01 -7.33
C TYR A 27 10.87 16.67 -7.93
N LEU A 28 10.06 15.97 -8.71
CA LEU A 28 10.49 14.78 -9.45
C LEU A 28 11.20 15.11 -10.77
N ILE A 29 10.99 16.31 -11.33
CA ILE A 29 11.49 16.68 -12.67
C ILE A 29 13.03 16.55 -12.77
N PRO A 30 13.84 17.00 -11.80
CA PRO A 30 15.30 16.86 -11.84
C PRO A 30 15.73 15.38 -11.90
N TYR A 31 14.95 14.49 -11.29
CA TYR A 31 15.26 13.05 -11.16
C TYR A 31 14.55 12.17 -12.19
N ARG A 32 13.84 12.76 -13.18
CA ARG A 32 13.01 12.06 -14.17
C ARG A 32 13.72 10.92 -14.89
N LYS A 33 14.99 11.09 -15.27
CA LYS A 33 15.77 10.04 -15.96
C LYS A 33 15.93 8.80 -15.09
N ARG A 34 16.30 8.97 -13.81
CA ARG A 34 16.46 7.86 -12.86
C ARG A 34 15.10 7.23 -12.53
N PHE A 35 14.07 8.06 -12.36
CA PHE A 35 12.71 7.61 -12.08
C PHE A 35 12.14 6.74 -13.21
N VAL A 36 12.30 7.17 -14.46
CA VAL A 36 11.89 6.42 -15.66
C VAL A 36 12.72 5.13 -15.80
N SER A 37 14.02 5.17 -15.52
CA SER A 37 14.88 3.98 -15.55
C SER A 37 14.43 2.92 -14.52
N VAL A 38 14.07 3.34 -13.30
CA VAL A 38 13.53 2.44 -12.28
C VAL A 38 12.19 1.86 -12.74
N GLY A 39 11.28 2.70 -13.25
CA GLY A 39 9.99 2.26 -13.80
C GLY A 39 10.17 1.23 -14.92
N PHE A 40 11.04 1.50 -15.88
CA PHE A 40 11.33 0.57 -16.98
C PHE A 40 11.88 -0.79 -16.48
N MET A 41 12.83 -0.75 -15.52
CA MET A 41 13.37 -1.97 -14.92
C MET A 41 12.29 -2.78 -14.20
N MET A 42 11.38 -2.12 -13.48
CA MET A 42 10.27 -2.79 -12.80
C MET A 42 9.28 -3.41 -13.78
N LEU A 43 8.91 -2.67 -14.83
CA LEU A 43 7.96 -3.15 -15.84
C LEU A 43 8.54 -4.33 -16.63
N SER A 44 9.81 -4.27 -17.01
CA SER A 44 10.47 -5.39 -17.68
C SER A 44 10.57 -6.62 -16.76
N ALA A 45 10.95 -6.44 -15.49
CA ALA A 45 10.99 -7.53 -14.51
C ALA A 45 9.61 -8.15 -14.31
N SER A 46 8.56 -7.33 -14.27
CA SER A 46 7.18 -7.79 -14.20
C SER A 46 6.80 -8.64 -15.41
N ALA A 47 7.08 -8.17 -16.63
CA ALA A 47 6.81 -8.92 -17.85
C ALA A 47 7.54 -10.28 -17.85
N PHE A 48 8.83 -10.32 -17.49
CA PHE A 48 9.57 -11.58 -17.38
C PHE A 48 8.99 -12.52 -16.32
N THR A 49 8.57 -11.98 -15.18
CA THR A 49 7.99 -12.78 -14.11
C THR A 49 6.62 -13.37 -14.51
N MET A 50 5.87 -12.66 -15.37
CA MET A 50 4.60 -13.18 -15.91
C MET A 50 4.78 -14.31 -16.93
N LEU A 51 5.95 -14.53 -17.49
CA LEU A 51 6.25 -15.69 -18.34
C LEU A 51 6.45 -16.99 -17.53
N ILE A 52 6.78 -16.90 -16.26
CA ILE A 52 7.07 -18.07 -15.42
C ILE A 52 5.90 -19.09 -15.41
N PRO A 53 4.65 -18.70 -15.18
CA PRO A 53 3.53 -19.65 -15.23
C PRO A 53 3.36 -20.32 -16.60
N GLN A 54 3.67 -19.62 -17.70
CA GLN A 54 3.63 -20.22 -19.05
C GLN A 54 4.77 -21.24 -19.26
N PHE A 55 5.95 -21.01 -18.67
CA PHE A 55 7.01 -22.01 -18.70
C PHE A 55 6.58 -23.28 -17.97
N PHE A 56 5.96 -23.17 -16.80
CA PHE A 56 5.40 -24.29 -16.08
C PHE A 56 4.31 -25.02 -16.89
N GLN A 57 3.41 -24.28 -17.54
CA GLN A 57 2.41 -24.84 -18.42
C GLN A 57 3.06 -25.69 -19.52
N LYS A 58 4.05 -25.14 -20.26
CA LYS A 58 4.73 -25.88 -21.34
C LYS A 58 5.47 -27.12 -20.84
N VAL A 59 6.07 -27.04 -19.66
CA VAL A 59 6.72 -28.19 -19.04
C VAL A 59 5.69 -29.31 -18.78
N MET A 60 4.52 -28.96 -18.20
CA MET A 60 3.49 -29.92 -17.85
C MET A 60 2.77 -30.49 -19.06
N ASP A 61 2.47 -29.66 -20.07
CA ASP A 61 1.63 -30.05 -21.18
C ASP A 61 2.42 -30.70 -22.35
N VAL A 62 3.70 -30.34 -22.48
CA VAL A 62 4.52 -30.75 -23.63
C VAL A 62 5.73 -31.59 -23.20
N CYS A 63 6.55 -31.10 -22.28
CA CYS A 63 7.82 -31.74 -21.97
C CYS A 63 7.63 -33.06 -21.18
N ILE A 64 6.73 -33.08 -20.19
CA ILE A 64 6.50 -34.26 -19.35
C ILE A 64 5.87 -35.41 -20.19
N PRO A 65 4.79 -35.22 -20.99
CA PRO A 65 4.21 -36.27 -21.79
C PRO A 65 5.21 -36.83 -22.81
N ASN A 66 6.03 -35.98 -23.41
CA ASN A 66 7.04 -36.38 -24.40
C ASN A 66 8.35 -36.90 -23.78
N LYS A 67 8.48 -36.93 -22.43
CA LYS A 67 9.70 -37.31 -21.70
C LYS A 67 10.91 -36.49 -22.14
N ASP A 68 10.71 -35.22 -22.56
CA ASP A 68 11.76 -34.34 -23.05
C ASP A 68 12.51 -33.65 -21.87
N MET A 69 13.55 -34.33 -21.40
CA MET A 69 14.41 -33.81 -20.32
C MET A 69 15.18 -32.52 -20.72
N LYS A 70 15.49 -32.34 -22.02
CA LYS A 70 16.15 -31.12 -22.49
C LYS A 70 15.22 -29.93 -22.43
N GLY A 71 13.96 -30.12 -22.84
CA GLY A 71 12.93 -29.08 -22.71
C GLY A 71 12.68 -28.70 -21.26
N ILE A 72 12.59 -29.65 -20.33
CA ILE A 72 12.45 -29.40 -18.89
C ILE A 72 13.63 -28.58 -18.38
N ALA A 73 14.86 -28.98 -18.68
CA ALA A 73 16.07 -28.25 -18.27
C ALA A 73 16.10 -26.82 -18.83
N PHE A 74 15.70 -26.64 -20.09
CA PHE A 74 15.65 -25.33 -20.74
C PHE A 74 14.63 -24.38 -20.07
N TYR A 75 13.39 -24.81 -19.85
CA TYR A 75 12.37 -23.96 -19.20
C TYR A 75 12.70 -23.70 -17.72
N SER A 76 13.31 -24.67 -17.03
CA SER A 76 13.81 -24.48 -15.66
C SER A 76 14.91 -23.41 -15.62
N PHE A 77 15.84 -23.45 -16.57
CA PHE A 77 16.88 -22.43 -16.70
C PHE A 77 16.31 -21.04 -16.98
N LEU A 78 15.31 -20.92 -17.88
CA LEU A 78 14.62 -19.66 -18.15
C LEU A 78 13.89 -19.13 -16.90
N THR A 79 13.28 -20.02 -16.12
CA THR A 79 12.64 -19.64 -14.85
C THR A 79 13.64 -19.08 -13.85
N LEU A 80 14.81 -19.69 -13.72
CA LEU A 80 15.91 -19.20 -12.88
C LEU A 80 16.41 -17.84 -13.37
N LEU A 81 16.62 -17.68 -14.68
CA LEU A 81 17.01 -16.38 -15.25
C LEU A 81 15.99 -15.27 -14.94
N ALA A 82 14.69 -15.57 -15.10
CA ALA A 82 13.63 -14.62 -14.78
C ALA A 82 13.62 -14.25 -13.28
N ALA A 83 13.87 -15.23 -12.40
CA ALA A 83 13.98 -15.00 -10.96
C ALA A 83 15.19 -14.13 -10.60
N PHE A 84 16.37 -14.42 -11.16
CA PHE A 84 17.57 -13.59 -10.98
C PHE A 84 17.38 -12.16 -11.48
N TYR A 85 16.79 -12.02 -12.67
CA TYR A 85 16.50 -10.69 -13.22
C TYR A 85 15.53 -9.90 -12.34
N SER A 86 14.47 -10.55 -11.83
CA SER A 86 13.52 -9.95 -10.88
C SER A 86 14.21 -9.49 -9.59
N ALA A 87 15.08 -10.33 -9.01
CA ALA A 87 15.84 -9.99 -7.81
C ALA A 87 16.79 -8.81 -8.05
N PHE A 88 17.49 -8.80 -9.19
CA PHE A 88 18.34 -7.68 -9.58
C PHE A 88 17.55 -6.38 -9.75
N SER A 89 16.39 -6.45 -10.44
CA SER A 89 15.51 -5.30 -10.65
C SER A 89 14.96 -4.77 -9.33
N LEU A 90 14.60 -5.64 -8.39
CA LEU A 90 14.16 -5.25 -7.05
C LEU A 90 15.26 -4.50 -6.29
N ARG A 91 16.52 -5.01 -6.32
CA ARG A 91 17.66 -4.32 -5.73
C ARG A 91 17.90 -2.95 -6.37
N TYR A 92 17.82 -2.88 -7.69
CA TYR A 92 17.94 -1.63 -8.45
C TYR A 92 16.85 -0.63 -8.01
N LYS A 93 15.60 -1.07 -7.98
CA LYS A 93 14.46 -0.28 -7.48
C LYS A 93 14.74 0.29 -6.10
N ILE A 94 14.99 -0.56 -5.10
CA ILE A 94 15.17 -0.14 -3.70
C ILE A 94 16.26 0.92 -3.60
N LYS A 95 17.43 0.67 -4.25
CA LYS A 95 18.56 1.60 -4.24
C LYS A 95 18.18 2.98 -4.80
N TYR A 96 17.67 3.02 -6.02
CA TYR A 96 17.46 4.28 -6.72
C TYR A 96 16.20 5.02 -6.25
N THR A 97 15.17 4.30 -5.83
CA THR A 97 13.97 4.94 -5.25
C THR A 97 14.30 5.61 -3.91
N ASN A 98 15.08 4.94 -3.04
CA ASN A 98 15.54 5.56 -1.79
C ASN A 98 16.47 6.75 -2.04
N GLN A 99 17.36 6.67 -3.04
CA GLN A 99 18.21 7.81 -3.39
C GLN A 99 17.39 9.01 -3.88
N ILE A 100 16.40 8.77 -4.75
CA ILE A 100 15.49 9.83 -5.23
C ILE A 100 14.72 10.41 -4.04
N GLY A 101 14.16 9.57 -3.17
CA GLY A 101 13.41 10.01 -2.00
C GLY A 101 14.24 10.90 -1.07
N GLN A 102 15.48 10.51 -0.75
CA GLN A 102 16.36 11.30 0.10
C GLN A 102 16.79 12.62 -0.56
N GLN A 103 16.96 12.64 -1.87
CA GLN A 103 17.25 13.88 -2.60
C GLN A 103 16.06 14.83 -2.59
N ILE A 104 14.84 14.33 -2.81
CA ILE A 104 13.61 15.13 -2.69
C ILE A 104 13.46 15.71 -1.27
N ILE A 105 13.73 14.89 -0.22
CA ILE A 105 13.70 15.37 1.17
C ILE A 105 14.69 16.50 1.37
N HIS A 106 15.91 16.36 0.86
CA HIS A 106 16.93 17.39 0.96
C HIS A 106 16.48 18.69 0.30
N ASP A 107 16.03 18.61 -0.96
CA ASP A 107 15.62 19.79 -1.73
C ASP A 107 14.42 20.49 -1.10
N MET A 108 13.38 19.73 -0.71
CA MET A 108 12.20 20.29 -0.04
C MET A 108 12.54 20.93 1.31
N ARG A 109 13.43 20.31 2.11
CA ARG A 109 13.85 20.88 3.38
C ARG A 109 14.64 22.15 3.19
N TYR A 110 15.48 22.20 2.16
CA TYR A 110 16.25 23.41 1.83
C TYR A 110 15.31 24.55 1.47
N ASP A 111 14.37 24.34 0.54
CA ASP A 111 13.41 25.35 0.11
C ASP A 111 12.53 25.85 1.27
N ILE A 112 12.05 24.91 2.11
CA ILE A 112 11.24 25.28 3.29
C ILE A 112 12.08 26.07 4.30
N PHE A 113 13.33 25.66 4.54
CA PHE A 113 14.21 26.33 5.47
C PHE A 113 14.56 27.76 5.00
N GLU A 114 14.86 27.94 3.71
CA GLU A 114 15.10 29.24 3.09
C GLU A 114 13.86 30.12 3.25
N HIS A 115 12.69 29.63 2.92
CA HIS A 115 11.43 30.36 3.08
C HIS A 115 11.13 30.72 4.54
N LEU A 116 11.43 29.83 5.49
CA LEU A 116 11.28 30.13 6.91
C LEU A 116 12.15 31.31 7.38
N GLN A 117 13.35 31.49 6.79
CA GLN A 117 14.21 32.64 7.14
C GLN A 117 13.65 33.98 6.65
N GLU A 118 12.76 33.98 5.67
CA GLU A 118 12.15 35.16 5.09
C GLU A 118 10.82 35.55 5.76
N LEU A 119 10.25 34.67 6.58
CA LEU A 119 8.95 34.92 7.22
C LEU A 119 9.03 35.95 8.33
N PRO A 120 7.99 36.81 8.48
CA PRO A 120 7.94 37.84 9.53
C PRO A 120 7.80 37.21 10.94
N PHE A 121 8.25 37.91 11.97
CA PHE A 121 8.18 37.48 13.37
C PHE A 121 6.76 37.10 13.81
N SER A 122 5.74 37.80 13.32
CA SER A 122 4.34 37.51 13.61
C SER A 122 3.93 36.06 13.28
N TYR A 123 4.57 35.43 12.27
CA TYR A 123 4.35 34.04 11.96
C TYR A 123 4.80 33.08 13.08
N TYR A 124 5.89 33.44 13.76
CA TYR A 124 6.48 32.66 14.83
C TYR A 124 5.78 32.87 16.17
N ASP A 125 5.30 34.13 16.41
CA ASP A 125 4.58 34.48 17.62
C ASP A 125 3.22 33.83 17.73
N ASP A 126 2.54 33.63 16.60
CA ASP A 126 1.18 33.03 16.54
C ASP A 126 1.18 31.48 16.49
N ARG A 127 2.35 30.84 16.32
CA ARG A 127 2.41 29.38 16.09
C ARG A 127 3.41 28.67 17.01
N PRO A 128 3.01 27.57 17.64
CA PRO A 128 3.93 26.75 18.43
C PRO A 128 5.10 26.23 17.59
N HIS A 129 6.33 26.43 18.03
CA HIS A 129 7.54 25.99 17.32
C HIS A 129 7.55 24.50 16.99
N GLY A 130 6.97 23.67 17.86
CA GLY A 130 6.81 22.22 17.60
C GLY A 130 5.96 21.90 16.36
N LYS A 131 4.91 22.69 16.06
CA LYS A 131 4.11 22.50 14.83
C LYS A 131 4.93 22.80 13.57
N ILE A 132 5.77 23.83 13.60
CA ILE A 132 6.66 24.16 12.49
C ILE A 132 7.66 23.04 12.25
N GLN A 133 8.28 22.52 13.33
CA GLN A 133 9.22 21.41 13.25
C GLN A 133 8.58 20.13 12.64
N VAL A 134 7.37 19.78 13.05
CA VAL A 134 6.64 18.63 12.49
C VAL A 134 6.40 18.79 10.98
N ARG A 135 6.08 20.00 10.52
CA ARG A 135 5.89 20.28 9.08
C ARG A 135 7.18 20.07 8.29
N VAL A 136 8.30 20.57 8.77
CA VAL A 136 9.61 20.49 8.10
C VAL A 136 10.16 19.05 8.10
N VAL A 137 9.90 18.28 9.15
CA VAL A 137 10.50 16.96 9.31
C VAL A 137 9.53 15.87 8.84
N ASN A 138 8.36 15.76 9.47
CA ASN A 138 7.48 14.61 9.27
C ASN A 138 6.69 14.71 7.96
N TYR A 139 6.11 15.88 7.64
CA TYR A 139 5.32 16.02 6.42
C TYR A 139 6.17 15.92 5.17
N VAL A 140 7.39 16.47 5.18
CA VAL A 140 8.33 16.32 4.07
C VAL A 140 8.69 14.86 3.82
N ASN A 141 8.92 14.07 4.88
CA ASN A 141 9.17 12.63 4.73
C ASN A 141 7.96 11.92 4.09
N SER A 142 6.75 12.20 4.57
CA SER A 142 5.53 11.57 4.02
C SER A 142 5.30 11.94 2.56
N ILE A 143 5.53 13.19 2.17
CA ILE A 143 5.44 13.65 0.78
C ILE A 143 6.49 12.95 -0.09
N SER A 144 7.72 12.87 0.37
CA SER A 144 8.79 12.19 -0.36
C SER A 144 8.50 10.70 -0.57
N ASP A 145 7.99 10.01 0.44
CA ASP A 145 7.59 8.61 0.33
C ASP A 145 6.45 8.43 -0.69
N LEU A 146 5.49 9.34 -0.71
CA LEU A 146 4.41 9.34 -1.69
C LEU A 146 4.95 9.55 -3.12
N LEU A 147 5.83 10.53 -3.32
CA LEU A 147 6.39 10.87 -4.63
C LEU A 147 7.33 9.76 -5.16
N SER A 148 8.17 9.19 -4.28
CA SER A 148 9.18 8.22 -4.70
C SER A 148 8.61 6.79 -4.77
N ASN A 149 8.12 6.26 -3.66
CA ASN A 149 7.61 4.89 -3.58
C ASN A 149 6.16 4.78 -4.03
N GLY A 150 5.30 5.70 -3.60
CA GLY A 150 3.86 5.62 -3.84
C GLY A 150 3.51 5.62 -5.33
N ILE A 151 4.01 6.60 -6.08
CA ILE A 151 3.73 6.74 -7.53
C ILE A 151 4.33 5.57 -8.32
N LEU A 152 5.60 5.21 -8.06
CA LEU A 152 6.24 4.09 -8.77
C LEU A 152 5.53 2.76 -8.52
N ASN A 153 5.17 2.47 -7.26
CA ASN A 153 4.46 1.24 -6.95
C ASN A 153 3.09 1.21 -7.63
N THR A 154 2.34 2.32 -7.57
CA THR A 154 1.01 2.42 -8.19
C THR A 154 1.06 2.18 -9.70
N ILE A 155 1.99 2.81 -10.42
CA ILE A 155 2.16 2.61 -11.85
C ILE A 155 2.53 1.15 -12.13
N THR A 156 3.48 0.59 -11.39
CA THR A 156 3.90 -0.80 -11.57
C THR A 156 2.77 -1.79 -11.30
N ASP A 157 1.97 -1.56 -10.25
CA ASP A 157 0.86 -2.43 -9.88
C ASP A 157 -0.28 -2.37 -10.90
N LEU A 158 -0.57 -1.18 -11.47
CA LEU A 158 -1.50 -1.06 -12.59
C LEU A 158 -1.00 -1.83 -13.83
N CYS A 159 0.27 -1.68 -14.19
CA CYS A 159 0.85 -2.42 -15.31
C CYS A 159 0.88 -3.93 -15.04
N ASN A 160 1.20 -4.36 -13.82
CA ASN A 160 1.14 -5.75 -13.39
C ASN A 160 -0.26 -6.34 -13.61
N LEU A 161 -1.29 -5.61 -13.20
CA LEU A 161 -2.67 -6.04 -13.35
C LEU A 161 -3.04 -6.19 -14.82
N VAL A 162 -2.66 -5.24 -15.67
CA VAL A 162 -2.86 -5.32 -17.13
C VAL A 162 -2.11 -6.53 -17.71
N PHE A 163 -0.83 -6.73 -17.35
CA PHE A 163 -0.06 -7.88 -17.81
C PHE A 163 -0.72 -9.20 -17.41
N ILE A 164 -1.11 -9.35 -16.15
CA ILE A 164 -1.79 -10.57 -15.67
C ILE A 164 -3.03 -10.84 -16.50
N ILE A 165 -3.91 -9.85 -16.70
CA ILE A 165 -5.13 -9.99 -17.50
C ILE A 165 -4.79 -10.40 -18.93
N VAL A 166 -3.83 -9.74 -19.58
CA VAL A 166 -3.40 -10.05 -20.95
C VAL A 166 -2.88 -11.49 -21.05
N PHE A 167 -2.00 -11.91 -20.14
CA PHE A 167 -1.46 -13.27 -20.15
C PHE A 167 -2.52 -14.31 -19.85
N MET A 168 -3.47 -14.05 -18.95
CA MET A 168 -4.62 -14.93 -18.71
C MET A 168 -5.52 -15.05 -19.95
N LEU A 169 -5.80 -13.94 -20.65
CA LEU A 169 -6.61 -13.95 -21.89
C LEU A 169 -5.93 -14.75 -23.02
N ILE A 170 -4.60 -14.65 -23.14
CA ILE A 170 -3.82 -15.43 -24.11
C ILE A 170 -3.92 -16.93 -23.81
N LEU A 171 -3.94 -17.33 -22.55
CA LEU A 171 -4.05 -18.73 -22.15
C LEU A 171 -5.45 -19.31 -22.40
N ASN A 172 -6.47 -18.67 -21.84
CA ASN A 172 -7.86 -19.08 -22.03
C ASN A 172 -8.84 -17.97 -21.61
N VAL A 173 -9.63 -17.50 -22.57
CA VAL A 173 -10.59 -16.40 -22.36
C VAL A 173 -11.70 -16.77 -21.37
N ARG A 174 -12.23 -18.01 -21.43
CA ARG A 174 -13.34 -18.45 -20.58
C ARG A 174 -12.93 -18.50 -19.10
N LEU A 175 -11.78 -19.11 -18.80
CA LEU A 175 -11.25 -19.14 -17.44
C LEU A 175 -10.93 -17.73 -16.91
N THR A 176 -10.48 -16.83 -17.80
CA THR A 176 -10.22 -15.43 -17.43
C THR A 176 -11.52 -14.72 -17.05
N LEU A 177 -12.61 -14.93 -17.77
CA LEU A 177 -13.91 -14.36 -17.42
C LEU A 177 -14.41 -14.86 -16.06
N VAL A 178 -14.22 -16.14 -15.76
CA VAL A 178 -14.53 -16.69 -14.41
C VAL A 178 -13.73 -15.98 -13.32
N CYS A 179 -12.42 -15.77 -13.56
CA CYS A 179 -11.58 -15.03 -12.62
C CYS A 179 -12.07 -13.58 -12.42
N LEU A 180 -12.38 -12.90 -13.53
CA LEU A 180 -12.85 -11.52 -13.50
C LEU A 180 -14.20 -11.35 -12.81
N CYS A 181 -15.07 -12.37 -12.77
CA CYS A 181 -16.30 -12.36 -11.98
C CYS A 181 -16.04 -12.21 -10.46
N GLY A 182 -14.87 -12.58 -9.97
CA GLY A 182 -14.46 -12.35 -8.59
C GLY A 182 -14.17 -10.87 -8.25
N VAL A 183 -13.84 -10.06 -9.26
CA VAL A 183 -13.44 -8.65 -9.06
C VAL A 183 -14.57 -7.78 -8.51
N PRO A 184 -15.80 -7.79 -9.04
CA PRO A 184 -16.92 -7.05 -8.48
C PRO A 184 -17.21 -7.44 -7.02
N ILE A 185 -17.15 -8.73 -6.71
CA ILE A 185 -17.38 -9.24 -5.35
C ILE A 185 -16.32 -8.68 -4.40
N LEU A 186 -15.04 -8.78 -4.78
CA LEU A 186 -13.95 -8.21 -4.00
C LEU A 186 -14.10 -6.69 -3.83
N SER A 187 -14.44 -5.97 -4.89
CA SER A 187 -14.59 -4.51 -4.85
C SER A 187 -15.65 -4.09 -3.83
N ILE A 188 -16.80 -4.78 -3.79
CA ILE A 188 -17.86 -4.53 -2.79
C ILE A 188 -17.31 -4.78 -1.38
N VAL A 189 -16.64 -5.91 -1.15
CA VAL A 189 -16.06 -6.27 0.15
C VAL A 189 -15.03 -5.22 0.61
N ILE A 190 -14.13 -4.79 -0.28
CA ILE A 190 -13.14 -3.74 -0.01
C ILE A 190 -13.84 -2.44 0.42
N VAL A 191 -14.83 -1.96 -0.34
CA VAL A 191 -15.53 -0.71 -0.03
C VAL A 191 -16.21 -0.78 1.34
N VAL A 192 -16.88 -1.89 1.65
CA VAL A 192 -17.56 -2.09 2.94
C VAL A 192 -16.57 -2.10 4.11
N ILE A 193 -15.48 -2.87 3.99
CA ILE A 193 -14.45 -2.96 5.04
C ILE A 193 -13.77 -1.61 5.23
N LYS A 194 -13.37 -0.94 4.15
CA LYS A 194 -12.70 0.38 4.18
C LYS A 194 -13.55 1.43 4.89
N LYS A 195 -14.85 1.48 4.61
CA LYS A 195 -15.77 2.41 5.28
C LYS A 195 -15.79 2.17 6.80
N LYS A 196 -15.92 0.92 7.23
CA LYS A 196 -15.88 0.55 8.66
C LYS A 196 -14.53 0.84 9.31
N GLN A 197 -13.45 0.53 8.61
CA GLN A 197 -12.07 0.78 9.03
C GLN A 197 -11.83 2.27 9.27
N ARG A 198 -12.23 3.14 8.31
CA ARG A 198 -12.08 4.60 8.44
C ARG A 198 -12.79 5.13 9.70
N THR A 199 -14.03 4.73 9.92
CA THR A 199 -14.78 5.14 11.12
C THR A 199 -14.11 4.65 12.40
N ALA A 200 -13.62 3.42 12.44
CA ALA A 200 -12.95 2.86 13.61
C ALA A 200 -11.63 3.61 13.93
N TRP A 201 -10.84 3.94 12.92
CA TRP A 201 -9.60 4.73 13.07
C TRP A 201 -9.89 6.15 13.53
N GLN A 202 -10.95 6.78 13.05
CA GLN A 202 -11.34 8.11 13.51
C GLN A 202 -11.74 8.12 15.00
N VAL A 203 -12.51 7.11 15.45
CA VAL A 203 -12.85 6.95 16.87
C VAL A 203 -11.58 6.71 17.71
N GLN A 204 -10.67 5.88 17.22
CA GLN A 204 -9.40 5.60 17.90
C GLN A 204 -8.55 6.89 18.02
N SER A 205 -8.42 7.66 16.95
CA SER A 205 -7.68 8.93 16.93
C SER A 205 -8.22 9.92 17.97
N ASN A 206 -9.55 10.06 18.05
CA ASN A 206 -10.18 10.93 19.06
C ASN A 206 -9.89 10.46 20.50
N LYS A 207 -9.94 9.14 20.75
CA LYS A 207 -9.61 8.59 22.08
C LYS A 207 -8.13 8.75 22.43
N GLN A 208 -7.25 8.66 21.43
CA GLN A 208 -5.83 8.92 21.61
C GLN A 208 -5.55 10.39 21.94
N SER A 209 -6.19 11.31 21.23
CA SER A 209 -6.08 12.76 21.51
C SER A 209 -6.52 13.10 22.92
N ASN A 210 -7.66 12.54 23.38
CA ASN A 210 -8.15 12.75 24.73
C ASN A 210 -7.19 12.20 25.79
N LEU A 211 -6.61 11.01 25.55
CA LEU A 211 -5.61 10.42 26.45
C LEU A 211 -4.33 11.27 26.52
N ASN A 212 -3.83 11.73 25.36
CA ASN A 212 -2.64 12.57 25.27
C ASN A 212 -2.86 13.93 25.96
N ALA A 213 -4.04 14.54 25.77
CA ALA A 213 -4.39 15.79 26.45
C ALA A 213 -4.40 15.63 27.96
N TYR A 214 -5.01 14.54 28.44
CA TYR A 214 -5.05 14.23 29.87
C TYR A 214 -3.66 13.97 30.46
N ILE A 215 -2.79 13.26 29.75
CA ILE A 215 -1.38 13.04 30.17
C ILE A 215 -0.66 14.38 30.28
N ALA A 216 -0.79 15.25 29.29
CA ALA A 216 -0.16 16.57 29.31
C ALA A 216 -0.67 17.43 30.47
N GLU A 217 -1.98 17.43 30.72
CA GLU A 217 -2.59 18.14 31.85
C GLU A 217 -2.10 17.59 33.19
N SER A 218 -2.06 16.27 33.34
CA SER A 218 -1.59 15.61 34.56
C SER A 218 -0.11 15.89 34.87
N ILE A 219 0.74 15.91 33.84
CA ILE A 219 2.17 16.26 33.99
C ILE A 219 2.34 17.72 34.38
N ASN A 220 1.63 18.64 33.72
CA ASN A 220 1.69 20.05 34.00
C ASN A 220 1.13 20.42 35.40
N GLY A 221 0.07 19.69 35.82
CA GLY A 221 -0.60 19.85 37.10
C GLY A 221 -0.08 18.95 38.22
N ILE A 222 1.06 18.26 38.04
CA ILE A 222 1.55 17.26 39.02
C ILE A 222 1.74 17.82 40.44
N ARG A 223 2.23 19.08 40.57
CA ARG A 223 2.39 19.72 41.85
C ARG A 223 1.06 19.92 42.60
N VAL A 224 0.00 20.26 41.85
CA VAL A 224 -1.34 20.42 42.41
C VAL A 224 -1.89 19.05 42.85
N THR A 225 -1.76 18.02 41.98
CA THR A 225 -2.18 16.68 42.29
C THR A 225 -1.55 16.16 43.58
N GLN A 226 -0.23 16.33 43.75
CA GLN A 226 0.51 15.95 44.97
C GLN A 226 0.15 16.79 46.18
N SER A 227 -0.01 18.12 46.02
CA SER A 227 -0.38 18.99 47.15
C SER A 227 -1.76 18.66 47.71
N PHE A 228 -2.68 18.15 46.90
CA PHE A 228 -4.02 17.75 47.35
C PHE A 228 -4.18 16.25 47.57
N VAL A 229 -3.09 15.46 47.47
CA VAL A 229 -3.08 13.99 47.67
C VAL A 229 -4.15 13.31 46.80
N ARG A 230 -4.18 13.61 45.52
CA ARG A 230 -5.20 13.09 44.56
C ARG A 230 -4.62 12.12 43.52
N GLU A 231 -3.49 11.50 43.79
CA GLU A 231 -2.80 10.59 42.87
C GLU A 231 -3.67 9.39 42.47
N ASP A 232 -4.40 8.82 43.44
CA ASP A 232 -5.28 7.67 43.18
C ASP A 232 -6.45 8.04 42.26
N VAL A 233 -7.05 9.22 42.47
CA VAL A 233 -8.14 9.70 41.61
C VAL A 233 -7.62 9.95 40.16
N ASN A 234 -6.46 10.55 40.04
CA ASN A 234 -5.81 10.84 38.76
C ASN A 234 -5.46 9.52 38.04
N SER A 235 -4.93 8.53 38.76
CA SER A 235 -4.65 7.19 38.24
C SER A 235 -5.92 6.48 37.79
N GLY A 236 -7.03 6.60 38.53
CA GLY A 236 -8.33 6.04 38.14
C GLY A 236 -8.87 6.61 36.82
N ILE A 237 -8.76 7.94 36.63
CA ILE A 237 -9.16 8.60 35.39
C ILE A 237 -8.28 8.16 34.23
N PHE A 238 -6.95 8.12 34.42
CA PHE A 238 -6.01 7.61 33.43
C PHE A 238 -6.34 6.19 32.98
N ASN A 239 -6.60 5.27 33.93
CA ASN A 239 -6.96 3.90 33.62
C ASN A 239 -8.24 3.79 32.79
N ASN A 240 -9.25 4.62 33.06
CA ASN A 240 -10.49 4.66 32.29
C ASN A 240 -10.27 5.15 30.85
N LEU A 241 -9.51 6.23 30.68
CA LEU A 241 -9.17 6.78 29.37
C LEU A 241 -8.30 5.79 28.56
N SER A 242 -7.27 5.23 29.18
CA SER A 242 -6.40 4.21 28.59
C SER A 242 -7.18 2.95 28.21
N GLY A 243 -8.11 2.49 29.07
CA GLY A 243 -9.01 1.39 28.77
C GLY A 243 -9.93 1.66 27.56
N SER A 244 -10.45 2.89 27.46
CA SER A 244 -11.29 3.31 26.33
C SER A 244 -10.47 3.39 25.03
N TYR A 245 -9.26 3.93 25.09
CA TYR A 245 -8.33 3.95 23.97
C TYR A 245 -7.99 2.51 23.50
N ARG A 246 -7.61 1.62 24.44
CA ARG A 246 -7.32 0.22 24.12
C ARG A 246 -8.47 -0.48 23.40
N LYS A 247 -9.72 -0.29 23.86
CA LYS A 247 -10.91 -0.88 23.21
C LYS A 247 -11.11 -0.35 21.78
N SER A 248 -10.95 0.95 21.58
CA SER A 248 -11.10 1.56 20.25
C SER A 248 -9.97 1.13 19.32
N TRP A 249 -8.74 1.05 19.82
CA TRP A 249 -7.58 0.58 19.04
C TRP A 249 -7.74 -0.87 18.59
N MET A 250 -8.15 -1.78 19.51
CA MET A 250 -8.42 -3.18 19.18
C MET A 250 -9.49 -3.32 18.10
N ARG A 251 -10.55 -2.49 18.14
CA ARG A 251 -11.59 -2.48 17.12
C ARG A 251 -11.05 -2.01 15.76
N ALA A 252 -10.25 -0.95 15.72
CA ALA A 252 -9.64 -0.44 14.49
C ALA A 252 -8.70 -1.47 13.86
N VAL A 253 -7.84 -2.09 14.68
CA VAL A 253 -6.91 -3.14 14.28
C VAL A 253 -7.66 -4.38 13.76
N MET A 254 -8.75 -4.78 14.40
CA MET A 254 -9.56 -5.91 13.95
C MET A 254 -10.11 -5.70 12.54
N PHE A 255 -10.64 -4.52 12.21
CA PHE A 255 -11.05 -4.21 10.85
C PHE A 255 -9.88 -4.16 9.87
N ASN A 256 -8.71 -3.70 10.31
CA ASN A 256 -7.51 -3.71 9.47
C ASN A 256 -7.09 -5.14 9.11
N PHE A 257 -7.04 -6.03 10.09
CA PHE A 257 -6.68 -7.44 9.87
C PHE A 257 -7.76 -8.27 9.17
N THR A 258 -9.01 -7.82 9.11
CA THR A 258 -10.07 -8.52 8.38
C THR A 258 -9.85 -8.45 6.86
N MET A 259 -9.13 -7.44 6.37
CA MET A 259 -8.96 -7.23 4.93
C MET A 259 -8.16 -8.35 4.24
N GLY A 260 -7.03 -8.76 4.81
CA GLY A 260 -6.20 -9.84 4.27
C GLY A 260 -6.97 -11.16 4.10
N PRO A 261 -7.52 -11.73 5.17
CA PRO A 261 -8.31 -12.97 5.08
C PRO A 261 -9.51 -12.88 4.13
N SER A 262 -10.15 -11.70 3.99
CA SER A 262 -11.25 -11.54 3.05
C SER A 262 -10.78 -11.68 1.60
N ILE A 263 -9.63 -11.13 1.26
CA ILE A 263 -9.01 -11.28 -0.07
C ILE A 263 -8.61 -12.74 -0.30
N ASP A 264 -8.00 -13.38 0.69
CA ASP A 264 -7.57 -14.79 0.61
C ASP A 264 -8.77 -15.73 0.38
N ILE A 265 -9.87 -15.54 1.11
CA ILE A 265 -11.09 -16.33 0.93
C ILE A 265 -11.64 -16.18 -0.50
N ILE A 266 -11.72 -14.95 -1.03
CA ILE A 266 -12.20 -14.71 -2.40
C ILE A 266 -11.24 -15.34 -3.43
N SER A 267 -9.93 -15.24 -3.20
CA SER A 267 -8.91 -15.90 -4.03
C SER A 267 -9.09 -17.41 -4.05
N ILE A 268 -9.29 -18.03 -2.90
CA ILE A 268 -9.50 -19.47 -2.77
C ILE A 268 -10.81 -19.89 -3.47
N ILE A 269 -11.91 -19.15 -3.26
CA ILE A 269 -13.19 -19.43 -3.93
C ILE A 269 -13.04 -19.33 -5.46
N THR A 270 -12.37 -18.27 -5.93
CA THR A 270 -12.12 -18.06 -7.36
C THR A 270 -11.26 -19.20 -7.93
N THR A 271 -10.22 -19.61 -7.22
CA THR A 271 -9.36 -20.74 -7.61
C THR A 271 -10.15 -22.04 -7.65
N ALA A 272 -10.97 -22.32 -6.65
CA ALA A 272 -11.83 -23.50 -6.62
C ALA A 272 -12.83 -23.52 -7.78
N ALA A 273 -13.46 -22.37 -8.09
CA ALA A 273 -14.36 -22.24 -9.23
C ALA A 273 -13.65 -22.54 -10.56
N ILE A 274 -12.42 -22.03 -10.74
CA ILE A 274 -11.61 -22.28 -11.93
C ILE A 274 -11.25 -23.76 -12.05
N TYR A 275 -10.90 -24.45 -10.96
CA TYR A 275 -10.63 -25.88 -11.01
C TYR A 275 -11.89 -26.69 -11.34
N VAL A 276 -13.02 -26.42 -10.68
CA VAL A 276 -14.28 -27.13 -10.90
C VAL A 276 -14.75 -26.96 -12.35
N LEU A 277 -14.81 -25.72 -12.82
CA LEU A 277 -15.27 -25.45 -14.20
C LEU A 277 -14.22 -25.87 -15.23
N GLY A 278 -12.94 -25.62 -14.99
CA GLY A 278 -11.87 -25.99 -15.91
C GLY A 278 -11.72 -27.48 -16.08
N VAL A 279 -11.80 -28.28 -15.02
CA VAL A 279 -11.79 -29.74 -15.09
C VAL A 279 -13.06 -30.27 -15.77
N SER A 280 -14.24 -29.68 -15.46
CA SER A 280 -15.48 -30.06 -16.15
C SER A 280 -15.40 -29.83 -17.66
N TRP A 281 -14.87 -28.67 -18.09
CA TRP A 281 -14.70 -28.40 -19.53
C TRP A 281 -13.63 -29.27 -20.17
N MET A 282 -12.57 -29.60 -19.45
CA MET A 282 -11.53 -30.51 -19.92
C MET A 282 -12.09 -31.94 -20.15
N ILE A 283 -12.92 -32.45 -19.22
CA ILE A 283 -13.56 -33.76 -19.35
C ILE A 283 -14.54 -33.80 -20.52
N ASN A 284 -15.25 -32.68 -20.77
CA ASN A 284 -16.18 -32.55 -21.88
C ASN A 284 -15.50 -32.38 -23.26
N GLY A 285 -14.17 -32.46 -23.32
CA GLY A 285 -13.41 -32.42 -24.57
C GLY A 285 -13.23 -31.03 -25.16
N GLU A 286 -13.41 -29.98 -24.38
CA GLU A 286 -13.13 -28.62 -24.86
C GLU A 286 -11.63 -28.43 -25.12
N THR A 287 -11.30 -28.05 -26.34
CA THR A 287 -9.91 -27.81 -26.77
C THR A 287 -9.35 -26.56 -26.10
N GLY A 288 -8.13 -26.68 -25.55
CA GLY A 288 -7.38 -25.52 -25.01
C GLY A 288 -7.36 -25.42 -23.49
N ILE A 289 -7.99 -26.35 -22.75
CA ILE A 289 -7.87 -26.43 -21.28
C ILE A 289 -7.08 -27.69 -20.94
N THR A 290 -5.89 -27.50 -20.40
CA THR A 290 -4.98 -28.57 -19.99
C THR A 290 -4.67 -28.46 -18.51
N VAL A 291 -4.06 -29.47 -17.92
CA VAL A 291 -3.60 -29.42 -16.53
C VAL A 291 -2.60 -28.30 -16.34
N GLY A 292 -1.68 -28.11 -17.30
CA GLY A 292 -0.70 -27.00 -17.24
C GLY A 292 -1.36 -25.62 -17.29
N VAL A 293 -2.44 -25.44 -18.08
CA VAL A 293 -3.23 -24.20 -18.10
C VAL A 293 -3.84 -23.92 -16.72
N LEU A 294 -4.44 -24.92 -16.06
CA LEU A 294 -5.04 -24.74 -14.73
C LEU A 294 -4.00 -24.34 -13.67
N VAL A 295 -2.83 -24.99 -13.72
CA VAL A 295 -1.71 -24.63 -12.82
C VAL A 295 -1.22 -23.21 -13.08
N ALA A 296 -1.06 -22.81 -14.35
CA ALA A 296 -0.66 -21.45 -14.70
C ALA A 296 -1.70 -20.42 -14.23
N PHE A 297 -3.00 -20.71 -14.38
CA PHE A 297 -4.07 -19.84 -13.88
C PHE A 297 -4.02 -19.67 -12.38
N THR A 298 -3.75 -20.72 -11.60
CA THR A 298 -3.60 -20.61 -10.14
C THR A 298 -2.47 -19.67 -9.76
N ALA A 299 -1.34 -19.74 -10.48
CA ALA A 299 -0.22 -18.84 -10.25
C ALA A 299 -0.55 -17.37 -10.60
N TYR A 300 -1.33 -17.13 -11.65
CA TYR A 300 -1.80 -15.79 -12.00
C TYR A 300 -2.82 -15.25 -10.99
N ILE A 301 -3.78 -16.06 -10.54
CA ILE A 301 -4.76 -15.66 -9.53
C ILE A 301 -4.06 -15.22 -8.24
N GLY A 302 -3.07 -15.98 -7.77
CA GLY A 302 -2.30 -15.62 -6.58
C GLY A 302 -1.59 -14.27 -6.68
N ARG A 303 -1.27 -13.83 -7.90
CA ARG A 303 -0.63 -12.52 -8.15
C ARG A 303 -1.63 -11.41 -8.48
N PHE A 304 -2.84 -11.75 -8.89
CA PHE A 304 -3.85 -10.82 -9.37
C PHE A 304 -4.41 -9.93 -8.25
N TRP A 305 -4.59 -10.50 -7.06
CA TRP A 305 -5.23 -9.79 -5.95
C TRP A 305 -4.31 -8.81 -5.23
N ALA A 306 -3.00 -9.02 -5.26
CA ALA A 306 -2.03 -8.16 -4.57
C ALA A 306 -2.04 -6.71 -5.08
N PRO A 307 -1.97 -6.43 -6.40
CA PRO A 307 -2.03 -5.06 -6.92
C PRO A 307 -3.32 -4.33 -6.55
N ILE A 308 -4.46 -5.03 -6.54
CA ILE A 308 -5.76 -4.43 -6.19
C ILE A 308 -5.74 -3.92 -4.73
N ASN A 309 -5.14 -4.71 -3.83
CA ASN A 309 -4.99 -4.32 -2.43
C ASN A 309 -4.09 -3.09 -2.27
N THR A 310 -2.96 -3.05 -2.97
CA THR A 310 -2.01 -1.93 -2.92
C THR A 310 -2.63 -0.65 -3.48
N LEU A 311 -3.36 -0.72 -4.60
CA LEU A 311 -4.08 0.41 -5.18
C LEU A 311 -5.14 0.98 -4.21
N ALA A 312 -5.90 0.09 -3.55
CA ALA A 312 -6.86 0.51 -2.53
C ALA A 312 -6.18 1.19 -1.32
N GLY A 313 -4.94 0.78 -0.98
CA GLY A 313 -4.12 1.42 0.05
C GLY A 313 -3.62 2.81 -0.36
N PHE A 314 -3.11 2.93 -1.58
CA PHE A 314 -2.56 4.18 -2.12
C PHE A 314 -3.58 5.31 -2.17
N TYR A 315 -4.83 5.02 -2.56
CA TYR A 315 -5.92 6.01 -2.54
C TYR A 315 -6.11 6.64 -1.15
N ASN A 316 -5.97 5.86 -0.07
CA ASN A 316 -6.07 6.39 1.29
C ASN A 316 -4.85 7.23 1.72
N SER A 317 -3.69 7.02 1.09
CA SER A 317 -2.48 7.80 1.39
C SER A 317 -2.47 9.16 0.68
N LEU A 318 -3.32 9.33 -0.34
CA LEU A 318 -3.52 10.61 -1.05
C LEU A 318 -4.54 11.53 -0.36
N LEU A 319 -5.46 10.97 0.44
CA LEU A 319 -6.47 11.68 1.23
C LEU A 319 -5.93 12.04 2.61
#